data_4da3e6a518a908f74047bf34113ee258
#
_entry.id   4da3e6a518a908f74047bf34113ee258
#
_cell.length_a   1.000
_cell.length_b   1.000
_cell.length_c   1.000
_cell.angle_alpha   90.00
_cell.angle_beta   90.00
_cell.angle_gamma   90.00
#
_symmetry.space_group_name_H-M   'P 1'
#
loop_
_entity.id
_entity.type
_entity.pdbx_description
1 polymer ?
#
loop_
_entity_poly.entity_id
_entity_poly.type
_entity_poly.pdbx_seq_one_letter_code
_entity_poly.pdbx_strand_id
1 'polypeptide(L)'
;MTDPPDFTAISSLGTFSISLPVADLTASIAFYEKLGFTAMGGDGDSWIILVNGGTTVGLFHGMFDKPMLTFNPGWGPGATELPEFTDVREVREGLVDSGVSVNADTTQDSDAGPASFMVIDPDGNPILIDQHR
;
A
#
# COMPACT_ATOMS: atom_id res chain seq x y z
N MET A 1 17.55 -22.31 -13.85
CA MET A 1 17.31 -22.21 -12.39
C MET A 1 17.28 -20.73 -12.00
N THR A 2 16.30 -20.35 -11.24
CA THR A 2 16.19 -18.99 -10.73
C THR A 2 16.92 -18.87 -9.40
N ASP A 3 17.43 -17.68 -9.10
CA ASP A 3 18.03 -17.39 -7.81
C ASP A 3 16.96 -17.46 -6.70
N PRO A 4 17.36 -17.81 -5.46
CA PRO A 4 16.41 -17.76 -4.35
C PRO A 4 15.92 -16.33 -4.11
N PRO A 5 14.69 -16.16 -3.59
CA PRO A 5 14.19 -14.84 -3.27
C PRO A 5 15.08 -14.13 -2.25
N ASP A 6 15.24 -12.82 -2.44
CA ASP A 6 15.95 -11.97 -1.49
C ASP A 6 14.92 -11.30 -0.56
N PHE A 7 14.77 -11.84 0.64
CA PHE A 7 13.82 -11.34 1.63
C PHE A 7 14.29 -10.05 2.32
N THR A 8 15.50 -9.57 2.02
CA THR A 8 16.00 -8.30 2.53
C THR A 8 15.76 -7.15 1.55
N ALA A 9 15.43 -7.48 0.30
CA ALA A 9 15.15 -6.48 -0.72
C ALA A 9 13.80 -5.81 -0.50
N ILE A 10 13.70 -4.53 -0.89
CA ILE A 10 12.42 -3.82 -0.92
C ILE A 10 11.67 -4.27 -2.17
N SER A 11 10.36 -4.46 -2.04
CA SER A 11 9.50 -4.78 -3.18
C SER A 11 9.70 -3.78 -4.31
N SER A 12 9.68 -4.26 -5.55
CA SER A 12 9.73 -3.39 -6.74
C SER A 12 8.55 -2.41 -6.79
N LEU A 13 7.50 -2.69 -6.03
CA LEU A 13 6.30 -1.84 -5.92
C LEU A 13 6.37 -0.89 -4.72
N GLY A 14 7.47 -0.87 -3.97
CA GLY A 14 7.60 -0.13 -2.71
C GLY A 14 7.14 -0.94 -1.51
N THR A 15 7.10 -0.31 -0.34
CA THR A 15 6.72 -0.99 0.89
C THR A 15 5.26 -1.45 0.85
N PHE A 16 5.00 -2.56 1.52
CA PHE A 16 3.69 -3.19 1.55
C PHE A 16 2.94 -2.88 2.85
N SER A 17 1.62 -2.70 2.75
CA SER A 17 0.71 -2.75 3.89
C SER A 17 -0.59 -3.41 3.45
N ILE A 18 -1.31 -3.99 4.41
CA ILE A 18 -2.69 -4.40 4.19
C ILE A 18 -3.61 -3.28 4.66
N SER A 19 -4.56 -2.89 3.80
CA SER A 19 -5.55 -1.86 4.15
C SER A 19 -6.87 -2.53 4.45
N LEU A 20 -7.37 -2.37 5.68
CA LEU A 20 -8.56 -3.04 6.17
C LEU A 20 -9.69 -2.03 6.43
N PRO A 21 -10.91 -2.28 5.89
CA PRO A 21 -12.07 -1.50 6.29
C PRO A 21 -12.53 -1.96 7.68
N VAL A 22 -12.81 -1.01 8.56
CA VAL A 22 -13.25 -1.32 9.93
C VAL A 22 -14.52 -0.55 10.27
N ALA A 23 -15.40 -1.19 11.04
CA ALA A 23 -16.66 -0.59 11.46
C ALA A 23 -16.50 0.35 12.66
N ASP A 24 -15.55 0.04 13.54
CA ASP A 24 -15.26 0.81 14.75
C ASP A 24 -13.74 0.94 14.89
N LEU A 25 -13.21 2.10 14.52
CA LEU A 25 -11.76 2.32 14.50
C LEU A 25 -11.15 2.19 15.89
N THR A 26 -11.79 2.77 16.91
CA THR A 26 -11.30 2.71 18.29
C THR A 26 -11.18 1.27 18.79
N ALA A 27 -12.19 0.45 18.54
CA ALA A 27 -12.19 -0.95 18.94
C ALA A 27 -11.10 -1.73 18.19
N SER A 28 -10.93 -1.46 16.90
CA SER A 28 -9.92 -2.14 16.09
C SER A 28 -8.51 -1.75 16.51
N ILE A 29 -8.25 -0.49 16.80
CA ILE A 29 -6.94 -0.04 17.32
C ILE A 29 -6.61 -0.80 18.61
N ALA A 30 -7.55 -0.84 19.55
CA ALA A 30 -7.35 -1.54 20.83
C ALA A 30 -7.04 -3.03 20.62
N PHE A 31 -7.71 -3.67 19.65
CA PHE A 31 -7.46 -5.05 19.31
C PHE A 31 -6.04 -5.27 18.79
N TYR A 32 -5.62 -4.48 17.81
CA TYR A 32 -4.29 -4.63 17.21
C TYR A 32 -3.17 -4.25 18.17
N GLU A 33 -3.40 -3.31 19.08
CA GLU A 33 -2.43 -2.99 20.15
C GLU A 33 -2.14 -4.21 21.02
N LYS A 34 -3.15 -5.04 21.27
CA LYS A 34 -2.96 -6.30 22.04
C LYS A 34 -2.06 -7.30 21.30
N LEU A 35 -1.98 -7.21 19.98
CA LEU A 35 -1.09 -8.03 19.16
C LEU A 35 0.32 -7.45 19.08
N GLY A 36 0.55 -6.28 19.66
CA GLY A 36 1.87 -5.65 19.65
C GLY A 36 2.04 -4.54 18.62
N PHE A 37 0.97 -4.12 17.98
CA PHE A 37 1.04 -3.01 17.01
C PHE A 37 1.04 -1.66 17.73
N THR A 38 1.74 -0.69 17.16
CA THR A 38 1.76 0.69 17.63
C THR A 38 1.44 1.65 16.49
N ALA A 39 0.84 2.77 16.82
CA ALA A 39 0.45 3.76 15.82
C ALA A 39 1.68 4.46 15.23
N MET A 40 1.70 4.60 13.91
CA MET A 40 2.73 5.31 13.17
C MET A 40 2.19 6.61 12.56
N GLY A 41 0.95 6.63 12.12
CA GLY A 41 0.34 7.80 11.50
C GLY A 41 -1.16 7.65 11.37
N GLY A 42 -1.83 8.74 11.05
CA GLY A 42 -3.28 8.79 10.88
C GLY A 42 -3.93 9.80 11.81
N ASP A 43 -5.24 10.05 11.61
CA ASP A 43 -6.00 10.97 12.47
C ASP A 43 -6.62 10.27 13.70
N GLY A 44 -6.66 8.94 13.69
CA GLY A 44 -7.27 8.17 14.77
C GLY A 44 -8.79 8.20 14.80
N ASP A 45 -9.42 8.96 13.94
CA ASP A 45 -10.87 9.10 13.83
C ASP A 45 -11.44 8.35 12.63
N SER A 46 -10.81 8.52 11.45
CA SER A 46 -11.22 7.87 10.21
C SER A 46 -10.20 6.87 9.69
N TRP A 47 -8.94 7.03 10.03
CA TRP A 47 -7.90 6.09 9.61
C TRP A 47 -6.69 6.13 10.54
N ILE A 48 -5.94 5.04 10.54
CA ILE A 48 -4.69 4.95 11.28
C ILE A 48 -3.77 3.90 10.64
N ILE A 49 -2.47 4.13 10.69
CA ILE A 49 -1.46 3.16 10.28
C ILE A 49 -0.79 2.61 11.53
N LEU A 50 -0.78 1.28 11.63
CA LEU A 50 -0.20 0.56 12.76
C LEU A 50 0.96 -0.29 12.28
N VAL A 51 2.01 -0.37 13.09
CA VAL A 51 3.20 -1.16 12.76
C VAL A 51 3.57 -2.09 13.90
N ASN A 52 4.11 -3.25 13.52
CA ASN A 52 4.72 -4.21 14.44
C ASN A 52 5.94 -4.78 13.72
N GLY A 53 7.14 -4.32 14.10
CA GLY A 53 8.35 -4.66 13.36
C GLY A 53 8.24 -4.23 11.91
N GLY A 54 8.47 -5.13 10.99
CA GLY A 54 8.33 -4.87 9.54
C GLY A 54 6.92 -5.02 9.00
N THR A 55 5.93 -5.27 9.85
CA THR A 55 4.54 -5.47 9.42
C THR A 55 3.74 -4.20 9.58
N THR A 56 3.02 -3.81 8.53
CA THR A 56 2.22 -2.60 8.51
C THR A 56 0.77 -2.94 8.19
N VAL A 57 -0.16 -2.41 8.99
CA VAL A 57 -1.60 -2.56 8.79
C VAL A 57 -2.22 -1.17 8.80
N GLY A 58 -3.00 -0.86 7.78
CA GLY A 58 -3.80 0.36 7.74
C GLY A 58 -5.25 0.03 8.08
N LEU A 59 -5.85 0.79 8.99
CA LEU A 59 -7.26 0.65 9.36
C LEU A 59 -8.00 1.88 8.88
N PHE A 60 -9.13 1.67 8.19
CA PHE A 60 -9.88 2.75 7.54
C PHE A 60 -11.37 2.59 7.81
N HIS A 61 -12.03 3.66 8.21
CA HIS A 61 -13.47 3.67 8.45
C HIS A 61 -14.18 4.47 7.36
N GLY A 62 -15.13 3.81 6.67
CA GLY A 62 -16.01 4.49 5.72
C GLY A 62 -15.38 4.86 4.38
N MET A 63 -14.22 4.31 4.03
CA MET A 63 -13.52 4.68 2.79
C MET A 63 -13.64 3.64 1.68
N PHE A 64 -13.75 2.38 2.02
CA PHE A 64 -13.87 1.27 1.06
C PHE A 64 -14.47 0.05 1.75
N ASP A 65 -14.88 -0.96 0.96
CA ASP A 65 -15.67 -2.10 1.45
C ASP A 65 -14.87 -3.38 1.68
N LYS A 66 -13.72 -3.52 1.03
CA LYS A 66 -12.94 -4.76 1.01
C LYS A 66 -11.50 -4.52 1.42
N PRO A 67 -10.85 -5.50 2.09
CA PRO A 67 -9.41 -5.41 2.29
C PRO A 67 -8.65 -5.24 0.98
N MET A 68 -7.61 -4.42 1.00
CA MET A 68 -6.76 -4.17 -0.16
C MET A 68 -5.30 -4.42 0.19
N LEU A 69 -4.57 -5.06 -0.73
CA LEU A 69 -3.12 -5.03 -0.71
C LEU A 69 -2.70 -3.63 -1.14
N THR A 70 -1.79 -3.02 -0.41
CA THR A 70 -1.33 -1.66 -0.73
C THR A 70 0.18 -1.63 -0.84
N PHE A 71 0.68 -1.01 -1.91
CA PHE A 71 2.12 -0.81 -2.13
C PHE A 71 2.39 0.68 -2.33
N ASN A 72 3.51 1.16 -1.79
CA ASN A 72 3.87 2.57 -1.83
C ASN A 72 5.20 2.78 -2.54
N PRO A 73 5.21 2.98 -3.87
CA PRO A 73 6.44 3.29 -4.58
C PRO A 73 7.16 4.50 -3.96
N GLY A 74 8.47 4.40 -3.83
CA GLY A 74 9.27 5.44 -3.22
C GLY A 74 9.50 5.30 -1.73
N TRP A 75 8.75 4.44 -1.07
CA TRP A 75 8.89 4.20 0.37
C TRP A 75 9.39 2.80 0.68
N GLY A 76 10.30 2.73 1.67
CA GLY A 76 10.65 1.52 2.38
C GLY A 76 9.83 1.39 3.67
N PRO A 77 10.16 0.40 4.52
CA PRO A 77 9.46 0.18 5.78
C PRO A 77 9.41 1.45 6.65
N GLY A 78 8.27 1.69 7.29
CA GLY A 78 8.07 2.85 8.14
C GLY A 78 8.00 4.18 7.37
N ALA A 79 7.64 4.13 6.10
CA ALA A 79 7.57 5.29 5.21
C ALA A 79 8.93 6.01 5.06
N THR A 80 10.03 5.25 5.16
CA THR A 80 11.37 5.79 4.91
C THR A 80 11.52 6.08 3.42
N GLU A 81 12.09 7.23 3.07
CA GLU A 81 12.28 7.59 1.67
C GLU A 81 13.43 6.81 1.05
N LEU A 82 13.14 6.10 -0.04
CA LEU A 82 14.16 5.37 -0.77
C LEU A 82 14.92 6.33 -1.69
N PRO A 83 16.27 6.24 -1.75
CA PRO A 83 17.05 7.11 -2.66
C PRO A 83 16.78 6.80 -4.14
N GLU A 84 16.45 5.54 -4.44
CA GLU A 84 16.11 5.09 -5.79
C GLU A 84 14.85 4.23 -5.72
N PHE A 85 13.94 4.42 -6.66
CA PHE A 85 12.70 3.65 -6.72
C PHE A 85 12.10 3.75 -8.12
N THR A 86 11.20 2.82 -8.44
CA THR A 86 10.44 2.85 -9.68
C THR A 86 9.21 3.74 -9.47
N ASP A 87 9.07 4.80 -10.25
CA ASP A 87 7.93 5.70 -10.17
C ASP A 87 6.62 4.96 -10.51
N VAL A 88 5.53 5.36 -9.86
CA VAL A 88 4.23 4.74 -10.04
C VAL A 88 3.76 4.73 -11.51
N ARG A 89 4.17 5.73 -12.28
CA ARG A 89 3.79 5.81 -13.71
C ARG A 89 4.50 4.74 -14.53
N GLU A 90 5.76 4.45 -14.19
CA GLU A 90 6.50 3.36 -14.79
C GLU A 90 5.92 2.00 -14.41
N VAL A 91 5.55 1.82 -13.15
CA VAL A 91 4.88 0.60 -12.69
C VAL A 91 3.60 0.38 -13.50
N ARG A 92 2.79 1.43 -13.64
CA ARG A 92 1.55 1.38 -14.41
C ARG A 92 1.81 0.97 -15.86
N GLU A 93 2.77 1.60 -16.52
CA GLU A 93 3.08 1.28 -17.92
C GLU A 93 3.51 -0.18 -18.10
N GLY A 94 4.35 -0.68 -17.21
CA GLY A 94 4.78 -2.08 -17.25
C GLY A 94 3.62 -3.05 -17.08
N LEU A 95 2.67 -2.74 -16.23
CA LEU A 95 1.49 -3.57 -16.02
C LEU A 95 0.55 -3.53 -17.24
N VAL A 96 0.30 -2.36 -17.78
CA VAL A 96 -0.54 -2.21 -18.99
C VAL A 96 0.09 -2.96 -20.17
N ASP A 97 1.40 -2.84 -20.35
CA ASP A 97 2.12 -3.56 -21.40
C ASP A 97 2.06 -5.07 -21.21
N SER A 98 1.89 -5.54 -19.98
CA SER A 98 1.73 -6.95 -19.65
C SER A 98 0.28 -7.44 -19.76
N GLY A 99 -0.65 -6.58 -20.13
CA GLY A 99 -2.06 -6.93 -20.32
C GLY A 99 -2.93 -6.73 -19.07
N VAL A 100 -2.42 -6.04 -18.04
CA VAL A 100 -3.19 -5.78 -16.82
C VAL A 100 -4.03 -4.51 -17.01
N SER A 101 -5.32 -4.58 -16.67
CA SER A 101 -6.21 -3.41 -16.68
C SER A 101 -6.03 -2.60 -15.40
N VAL A 102 -6.00 -1.27 -15.54
CA VAL A 102 -5.87 -0.37 -14.40
C VAL A 102 -7.16 0.42 -14.17
N ASN A 103 -7.46 0.73 -12.91
CA ASN A 103 -8.66 1.45 -12.48
C ASN A 103 -8.26 2.60 -11.56
N ALA A 104 -9.15 3.57 -11.38
CA ALA A 104 -8.97 4.70 -10.45
C ALA A 104 -7.58 5.35 -10.63
N ASP A 105 -7.21 5.60 -11.86
CA ASP A 105 -5.86 5.97 -12.27
C ASP A 105 -5.69 7.49 -12.26
N THR A 106 -4.83 8.01 -11.38
CA THR A 106 -4.46 9.41 -11.34
C THR A 106 -3.07 9.67 -11.93
N THR A 107 -2.39 8.64 -12.45
CA THR A 107 -1.02 8.77 -12.95
C THR A 107 -0.89 9.66 -14.18
N GLN A 108 -2.00 9.91 -14.89
CA GLN A 108 -2.03 10.76 -16.08
C GLN A 108 -2.19 12.25 -15.74
N ASP A 109 -2.45 12.59 -14.48
CA ASP A 109 -2.75 13.96 -14.05
C ASP A 109 -1.48 14.81 -13.89
N SER A 110 -0.32 14.19 -13.72
CA SER A 110 0.95 14.89 -13.59
C SER A 110 2.11 13.98 -14.02
N ASP A 111 3.28 14.60 -14.28
CA ASP A 111 4.48 13.88 -14.72
C ASP A 111 5.33 13.39 -13.55
N ALA A 112 5.10 13.88 -12.36
CA ALA A 112 5.88 13.56 -11.18
C ALA A 112 5.06 13.78 -9.91
N GLY A 113 5.54 13.23 -8.80
CA GLY A 113 4.92 13.40 -7.49
C GLY A 113 3.87 12.36 -7.20
N PRO A 114 3.05 12.58 -6.15
CA PRO A 114 2.05 11.61 -5.72
C PRO A 114 1.05 11.26 -6.82
N ALA A 115 0.78 9.98 -6.96
CA ALA A 115 -0.24 9.45 -7.86
C ALA A 115 -0.53 8.00 -7.49
N SER A 116 -1.66 7.49 -7.94
CA SER A 116 -2.08 6.14 -7.61
C SER A 116 -2.88 5.51 -8.74
N PHE A 117 -2.96 4.19 -8.70
CA PHE A 117 -3.90 3.42 -9.51
C PHE A 117 -4.23 2.12 -8.79
N MET A 118 -5.28 1.47 -9.25
CA MET A 118 -5.74 0.21 -8.68
C MET A 118 -5.78 -0.86 -9.75
N VAL A 119 -5.43 -2.08 -9.37
CA VAL A 119 -5.63 -3.27 -10.19
C VAL A 119 -6.41 -4.31 -9.39
N ILE A 120 -7.00 -5.27 -10.08
CA ILE A 120 -7.79 -6.33 -9.46
C ILE A 120 -7.22 -7.65 -9.93
N ASP A 121 -6.92 -8.54 -8.98
CA ASP A 121 -6.39 -9.85 -9.32
C ASP A 121 -7.47 -10.75 -9.95
N PRO A 122 -7.12 -11.94 -10.47
CA PRO A 122 -8.10 -12.81 -11.13
C PRO A 122 -9.30 -13.23 -10.27
N ASP A 123 -9.17 -13.19 -8.96
CA ASP A 123 -10.23 -13.58 -8.03
C ASP A 123 -10.99 -12.38 -7.44
N GLY A 124 -10.71 -11.17 -7.93
CA GLY A 124 -11.43 -9.98 -7.50
C GLY A 124 -10.81 -9.25 -6.32
N ASN A 125 -9.58 -9.58 -5.93
CA ASN A 125 -8.92 -8.91 -4.83
C ASN A 125 -8.31 -7.59 -5.29
N PRO A 126 -8.67 -6.45 -4.68
CA PRO A 126 -8.12 -5.17 -5.09
C PRO A 126 -6.70 -4.96 -4.58
N ILE A 127 -5.88 -4.34 -5.42
CA ILE A 127 -4.49 -3.99 -5.11
C ILE A 127 -4.30 -2.52 -5.46
N LEU A 128 -3.93 -1.72 -4.46
CA LEU A 128 -3.68 -0.28 -4.63
C LEU A 128 -2.18 -0.03 -4.73
N ILE A 129 -1.77 0.68 -5.75
CA ILE A 129 -0.40 1.16 -5.91
C ILE A 129 -0.45 2.68 -5.71
N ASP A 130 0.08 3.16 -4.60
CA ASP A 130 -0.16 4.52 -4.11
C ASP A 130 1.15 5.19 -3.72
N GLN A 131 1.65 6.05 -4.60
CA GLN A 131 2.89 6.80 -4.37
C GLN A 131 2.57 8.12 -3.70
N HIS A 132 3.26 8.39 -2.57
CA HIS A 132 3.03 9.58 -1.74
C HIS A 132 4.08 10.67 -1.92
N ARG A 133 5.05 10.49 -2.81
CA ARG A 133 6.15 11.44 -2.99
C ARG A 133 6.52 11.67 -4.43
#